data_496f5f8fba2d741a9fea49dcf2d85592
#
_entry.id   496f5f8fba2d741a9fea49dcf2d85592
#
_cell.length_a   1.000
_cell.length_b   1.000
_cell.length_c   1.000
_cell.angle_alpha   90.00
_cell.angle_beta   90.00
_cell.angle_gamma   90.00
#
_symmetry.space_group_name_H-M   'P 1'
#
loop_
_entity.id
_entity.type
_entity.pdbx_description
1 polymer ?
#
loop_
_entity_poly.entity_id
_entity_poly.type
_entity_poly.pdbx_seq_one_letter_code
_entity_poly.pdbx_strand_id
1 'polypeptide(L)'
;MAEKEVFRLTVMDVQGFGRQHGKTEVYRGHEFTVNLLRKVQLMIAVNDEFLEPTIEAISAAGRTGPEGQIGDGKVFVLPLEDCIRIRTGERGGEAI
;
A
#
# COMPACT_ATOMS: atom_id res chain seq x y z
N MET A 1 -3.33 13.21 1.69
CA MET A 1 -3.12 12.64 3.05
C MET A 1 -2.71 13.68 4.08
N ALA A 2 -2.14 14.79 3.66
CA ALA A 2 -1.79 15.87 4.58
C ALA A 2 -3.01 16.39 5.37
N GLU A 3 -4.18 16.42 4.77
CA GLU A 3 -5.41 16.85 5.41
C GLU A 3 -5.84 15.97 6.58
N LYS A 4 -5.35 14.74 6.64
CA LYS A 4 -5.63 13.80 7.72
C LYS A 4 -4.45 13.64 8.66
N GLU A 5 -3.50 14.54 8.59
CA GLU A 5 -2.27 14.51 9.38
C GLU A 5 -1.41 13.25 9.18
N VAL A 6 -1.48 12.69 8.00
CA VAL A 6 -0.66 11.55 7.63
C VAL A 6 0.47 12.04 6.71
N PHE A 7 1.57 12.43 7.32
CA PHE A 7 2.67 13.06 6.60
C PHE A 7 3.85 12.13 6.35
N ARG A 8 3.95 11.08 7.12
CA ARG A 8 5.14 10.22 7.10
C ARG A 8 4.81 8.89 6.46
N LEU A 9 5.12 8.81 5.20
CA LEU A 9 4.92 7.59 4.45
C LEU A 9 6.13 7.34 3.57
N THR A 10 6.35 6.07 3.28
CA THR A 10 7.37 5.64 2.36
C THR A 10 6.69 5.07 1.13
N VAL A 11 7.14 5.50 -0.03
CA VAL A 11 6.60 5.05 -1.31
C VAL A 11 7.63 4.18 -1.99
N MET A 12 7.21 3.00 -2.43
CA MET A 12 8.08 2.08 -3.13
C MET A 12 7.44 1.64 -4.43
N ASP A 13 8.24 1.60 -5.48
CA ASP A 13 7.82 1.01 -6.75
C ASP A 13 8.02 -0.50 -6.64
N VAL A 14 6.97 -1.25 -6.90
CA VAL A 14 7.00 -2.70 -6.86
C VAL A 14 6.34 -3.27 -8.10
N GLN A 15 6.58 -4.55 -8.34
CA GLN A 15 5.91 -5.28 -9.40
C GLN A 15 5.19 -6.46 -8.80
N GLY A 16 3.98 -6.68 -9.24
CA GLY A 16 3.17 -7.80 -8.81
C GLY A 16 2.60 -8.55 -9.99
N PHE A 17 2.30 -9.80 -9.78
CA PHE A 17 1.57 -10.56 -10.77
C PHE A 17 0.12 -10.10 -10.78
N GLY A 18 -0.39 -9.88 -11.98
CA GLY A 18 -1.77 -9.51 -12.15
C GLY A 18 -2.33 -10.12 -13.42
N ARG A 19 -3.65 -10.08 -13.53
CA ARG A 19 -4.32 -10.50 -14.74
C ARG A 19 -4.52 -9.28 -15.62
N GLN A 20 -4.04 -9.40 -16.86
CA GLN A 20 -4.24 -8.38 -17.86
C GLN A 20 -4.90 -9.02 -19.06
N HIS A 21 -6.00 -8.45 -19.52
CA HIS A 21 -6.69 -8.98 -20.67
C HIS A 21 -5.80 -8.93 -21.92
N GLY A 22 -5.78 -10.02 -22.67
CA GLY A 22 -5.19 -10.07 -23.98
C GLY A 22 -3.71 -10.38 -24.07
N LYS A 23 -3.04 -10.62 -22.95
CA LYS A 23 -1.65 -11.05 -22.99
C LYS A 23 -1.53 -12.49 -22.55
N THR A 24 -1.45 -13.37 -23.51
CA THR A 24 -1.17 -14.80 -23.28
C THR A 24 0.13 -15.12 -24.00
N GLU A 25 1.06 -15.67 -23.27
CA GLU A 25 2.30 -16.17 -23.85
C GLU A 25 2.27 -17.68 -23.85
N VAL A 26 2.79 -18.27 -24.92
CA VAL A 26 2.91 -19.71 -25.03
C VAL A 26 4.39 -20.06 -24.87
N TYR A 27 4.68 -20.90 -23.91
CA TYR A 27 6.01 -21.38 -23.67
C TYR A 27 6.01 -22.88 -23.51
N ARG A 28 6.76 -23.60 -24.38
CA ARG A 28 6.82 -25.05 -24.38
C ARG A 28 5.46 -25.73 -24.46
N GLY A 29 4.56 -25.16 -25.23
CA GLY A 29 3.22 -25.69 -25.41
C GLY A 29 2.24 -25.44 -24.29
N HIS A 30 2.65 -24.65 -23.31
CA HIS A 30 1.77 -24.23 -22.22
C HIS A 30 1.45 -22.76 -22.36
N GLU A 31 0.19 -22.45 -22.20
CA GLU A 31 -0.23 -21.06 -22.11
C GLU A 31 -0.06 -20.57 -20.69
N PHE A 32 0.62 -19.44 -20.53
CA PHE A 32 0.53 -18.71 -19.30
C PHE A 32 0.35 -17.23 -19.57
N THR A 33 -0.37 -16.63 -18.66
CA THR A 33 -0.48 -15.19 -18.62
C THR A 33 0.53 -14.70 -17.58
N VAL A 34 1.62 -14.11 -18.07
CA VAL A 34 2.63 -13.52 -17.20
C VAL A 34 2.52 -12.03 -17.30
N ASN A 35 1.97 -11.43 -16.29
CA ASN A 35 1.85 -9.98 -16.23
C ASN A 35 2.52 -9.49 -14.97
N LEU A 36 3.62 -8.79 -15.15
CA LEU A 36 4.25 -8.02 -14.09
C LEU A 36 3.70 -6.60 -14.21
N LEU A 37 2.81 -6.29 -13.30
CA LEU A 37 2.21 -4.97 -13.26
C LEU A 37 2.98 -4.09 -12.30
N ARG A 38 3.26 -2.88 -12.74
CA ARG A 38 3.83 -1.88 -11.86
C ARG A 38 2.80 -1.46 -10.84
N LYS A 39 3.20 -1.47 -9.59
CA LYS A 39 2.35 -1.07 -8.48
C LYS A 39 3.15 -0.19 -7.54
N VAL A 40 2.44 0.53 -6.72
CA VAL A 40 3.04 1.36 -5.68
C VAL A 40 2.68 0.74 -4.34
N GLN A 41 3.68 0.54 -3.51
CA GLN A 41 3.48 0.11 -2.14
C GLN A 41 3.73 1.29 -1.23
N LEU A 42 2.80 1.53 -0.33
CA LEU A 42 2.95 2.55 0.70
C LEU A 42 3.18 1.86 2.04
N MET A 43 4.14 2.37 2.78
CA MET A 43 4.36 1.97 4.16
C MET A 43 4.12 3.18 5.04
N ILE A 44 3.18 3.06 5.95
CA ILE A 44 2.77 4.17 6.81
C ILE A 44 2.72 3.67 8.24
N ALA A 45 3.52 4.27 9.10
CA ALA A 45 3.48 3.99 10.53
C ALA A 45 2.67 5.09 11.20
N VAL A 46 1.65 4.70 11.94
CA VAL A 46 0.76 5.65 12.61
C VAL A 46 0.45 5.17 14.01
N ASN A 47 0.11 6.09 14.88
CA ASN A 47 -0.45 5.76 16.17
C ASN A 47 -1.89 5.28 16.00
N ASP A 48 -2.37 4.49 16.95
CA ASP A 48 -3.69 3.86 16.86
C ASP A 48 -4.81 4.86 16.59
N GLU A 49 -4.74 6.04 17.17
CA GLU A 49 -5.75 7.08 16.98
C GLU A 49 -5.87 7.58 15.55
N PHE A 50 -4.81 7.41 14.75
CA PHE A 50 -4.79 7.84 13.36
C PHE A 50 -5.03 6.69 12.38
N LEU A 51 -5.23 5.47 12.86
CA LEU A 51 -5.38 4.31 12.01
C LEU A 51 -6.59 4.41 11.08
N GLU A 52 -7.76 4.63 11.64
CA GLU A 52 -8.97 4.72 10.83
C GLU A 52 -8.98 5.91 9.87
N PRO A 53 -8.58 7.12 10.31
CA PRO A 53 -8.45 8.23 9.36
C PRO A 53 -7.47 7.95 8.22
N THR A 54 -6.39 7.24 8.48
CA THR A 54 -5.42 6.86 7.45
C THR A 54 -6.04 5.88 6.45
N ILE A 55 -6.74 4.86 6.93
CA ILE A 55 -7.42 3.90 6.07
C ILE A 55 -8.47 4.61 5.20
N GLU A 56 -9.25 5.51 5.77
CA GLU A 56 -10.24 6.28 5.04
C GLU A 56 -9.61 7.13 3.94
N ALA A 57 -8.51 7.80 4.26
CA ALA A 57 -7.83 8.66 3.29
C ALA A 57 -7.29 7.85 2.10
N ILE A 58 -6.66 6.72 2.39
CA ILE A 58 -6.11 5.85 1.36
C ILE A 58 -7.24 5.26 0.52
N SER A 59 -8.29 4.78 1.15
CA SER A 59 -9.42 4.16 0.46
C SER A 59 -10.12 5.16 -0.46
N ALA A 60 -10.31 6.38 0.01
CA ALA A 60 -10.94 7.42 -0.81
C ALA A 60 -10.07 7.80 -2.00
N ALA A 61 -8.76 7.90 -1.82
CA ALA A 61 -7.84 8.25 -2.89
C ALA A 61 -7.65 7.13 -3.90
N GLY A 62 -7.68 5.88 -3.44
CA GLY A 62 -7.39 4.71 -4.28
C GLY A 62 -8.58 4.12 -5.00
N ARG A 63 -9.78 4.43 -4.58
CA ARG A 63 -10.99 3.85 -5.17
C ARG A 63 -11.29 4.47 -6.53
N THR A 64 -11.50 3.62 -7.51
CA THR A 64 -11.86 4.04 -8.85
C THR A 64 -13.39 4.04 -9.00
N GLY A 65 -13.96 5.21 -9.17
CA GLY A 65 -15.42 5.39 -9.27
C GLY A 65 -16.14 5.11 -7.95
N PRO A 66 -17.47 5.22 -7.95
CA PRO A 66 -18.25 5.07 -6.71
C PRO A 66 -18.27 3.65 -6.15
N GLU A 67 -18.09 2.66 -7.00
CA GLU A 67 -18.14 1.25 -6.59
C GLU A 67 -16.76 0.59 -6.46
N GLY A 68 -15.71 1.30 -6.88
CA GLY A 68 -14.38 0.74 -6.96
C GLY A 68 -14.21 -0.22 -8.13
N GLN A 69 -12.98 -0.64 -8.36
CA GLN A 69 -12.65 -1.56 -9.43
C GLN A 69 -11.56 -2.53 -8.99
N ILE A 70 -11.49 -3.66 -9.66
CA ILE A 70 -10.39 -4.62 -9.47
C ILE A 70 -9.07 -3.90 -9.80
N GLY A 71 -8.11 -3.99 -8.91
CA GLY A 71 -6.83 -3.31 -9.07
C GLY A 71 -6.69 -2.05 -8.24
N ASP A 72 -7.75 -1.61 -7.58
CA ASP A 72 -7.68 -0.42 -6.69
C ASP A 72 -6.70 -0.63 -5.54
N GLY A 73 -6.49 -1.88 -5.13
CA GLY A 73 -5.48 -2.20 -4.14
C GLY A 73 -6.04 -2.77 -2.86
N LYS A 74 -5.14 -2.99 -1.93
CA LYS A 74 -5.46 -3.55 -0.61
C LYS A 74 -4.65 -2.83 0.44
N VAL A 75 -5.18 -2.81 1.64
CA VAL A 75 -4.49 -2.30 2.81
C VAL A 75 -4.29 -3.45 3.79
N PHE A 76 -3.04 -3.68 4.18
CA PHE A 76 -2.72 -4.62 5.24
C PHE A 76 -2.38 -3.83 6.48
N VAL A 77 -3.02 -4.18 7.58
CA VAL A 77 -2.77 -3.53 8.86
C VAL A 77 -1.98 -4.48 9.73
N LEU A 78 -0.81 -4.05 10.14
CA LEU A 78 0.09 -4.88 10.93
C LEU A 78 0.40 -4.17 12.25
N PRO A 79 0.44 -4.91 13.35
CA PRO A 79 0.90 -4.33 14.60
C PRO A 79 2.39 -4.05 14.53
N LEU A 80 2.78 -2.87 15.00
CA LEU A 80 4.16 -2.47 15.09
C LEU A 80 4.56 -2.53 16.56
N GLU A 81 5.52 -3.39 16.89
CA GLU A 81 5.92 -3.57 18.28
C GLU A 81 6.57 -2.34 18.88
N ASP A 82 7.39 -1.66 18.11
CA ASP A 82 8.10 -0.50 18.59
C ASP A 82 8.56 0.35 17.42
N CYS A 83 8.87 1.59 17.72
CA CYS A 83 9.51 2.52 16.79
C CYS A 83 10.54 3.29 17.59
N ILE A 84 11.73 3.38 17.05
CA ILE A 84 12.84 4.06 17.73
C ILE A 84 13.37 5.12 16.79
N ARG A 85 13.34 6.36 17.23
CA ARG A 85 13.92 7.45 16.47
C ARG A 85 15.42 7.47 16.72
N ILE A 86 16.19 7.23 15.69
CA ILE A 86 17.64 7.09 15.83
C ILE A 86 18.27 8.35 16.39
N ARG A 87 17.83 9.51 15.94
CA ARG A 87 18.42 10.78 16.36
C ARG A 87 18.26 11.07 17.85
N THR A 88 17.10 10.75 18.41
CA THR A 88 16.74 11.13 19.78
C THR A 88 16.70 9.97 20.76
N GLY A 89 16.58 8.75 20.26
CA GLY A 89 16.36 7.57 21.09
C GLY A 89 14.94 7.45 21.63
N GLU A 90 14.03 8.33 21.22
CA GLU A 90 12.62 8.23 21.61
C GLU A 90 12.03 6.93 21.07
N ARG A 91 11.08 6.37 21.80
CA ARG A 91 10.45 5.10 21.46
C ARG A 91 8.94 5.20 21.51
N GLY A 92 8.30 4.23 20.86
CA GLY A 92 6.85 4.12 20.85
C GLY A 92 6.18 5.18 20.01
N GLY A 93 4.98 5.57 20.42
CA GLY A 93 4.17 6.54 19.67
C GLY A 93 4.82 7.88 19.46
N GLU A 94 5.69 8.31 20.36
CA GLU A 94 6.42 9.57 20.22
C GLU A 94 7.47 9.54 19.12
N ALA A 95 7.93 8.36 18.74
CA ALA A 95 8.94 8.19 17.71
C ALA A 95 8.36 8.14 16.29
N ILE A 96 7.08 7.99 16.17
CA ILE A 96 6.40 7.91 14.88
C ILE A 96 6.24 9.26 14.19
#